data_889cf666a8f0821893cbafac259cc153
#
_entry.id   889cf666a8f0821893cbafac259cc153
#
_cell.length_a   1.000
_cell.length_b   1.000
_cell.length_c   1.000
_cell.angle_alpha   90.00
_cell.angle_beta   90.00
_cell.angle_gamma   90.00
#
_symmetry.space_group_name_H-M   'P 1'
#
loop_
_entity.id
_entity.type
_entity.pdbx_description
1 polymer ?
#
loop_
_entity_poly.entity_id
_entity_poly.type
_entity_poly.pdbx_seq_one_letter_code
_entity_poly.pdbx_strand_id
1 'polypeptide(L)'
;MSCEMISSRKVDYYVNDPYVLIVDIREREKYLKSRIKDAYNYEYEHLKCDINNIYAYGKVSFEFRQVFGNKDKIYILYCDRGVTSLLMCEKMSALGYKCKTIVGGFEAYKGNCIDN
;
A
#
# COMPACT_ATOMS: atom_id res chain seq x y z
N MET A 1 9.21 -0.62 14.44
CA MET A 1 9.62 -1.11 13.12
C MET A 1 9.51 0.01 12.12
N SER A 2 10.42 0.06 11.17
CA SER A 2 10.40 1.06 10.11
C SER A 2 9.89 0.45 8.81
N CYS A 3 9.41 1.30 7.92
CA CYS A 3 9.02 0.89 6.57
C CYS A 3 10.25 0.45 5.77
N GLU A 4 10.13 -0.66 5.06
CA GLU A 4 11.17 -1.10 4.15
C GLU A 4 10.89 -0.59 2.75
N MET A 5 11.89 0.05 2.13
CA MET A 5 11.80 0.52 0.75
C MET A 5 12.36 -0.56 -0.17
N ILE A 6 11.57 -0.96 -1.18
CA ILE A 6 12.00 -1.98 -2.12
C ILE A 6 12.14 -1.38 -3.53
N SER A 7 13.09 -1.90 -4.28
CA SER A 7 13.26 -1.54 -5.68
C SER A 7 12.04 -1.94 -6.49
N SER A 8 11.64 -1.11 -7.44
CA SER A 8 10.56 -1.43 -8.36
C SER A 8 10.78 -2.74 -9.10
N ARG A 9 12.04 -3.14 -9.30
CA ARG A 9 12.37 -4.40 -9.96
C ARG A 9 12.07 -5.63 -9.12
N LYS A 10 11.95 -5.48 -7.79
CA LYS A 10 11.69 -6.59 -6.89
C LYS A 10 10.20 -6.84 -6.64
N VAL A 11 9.34 -5.93 -7.09
CA VAL A 11 7.90 -6.03 -6.83
C VAL A 11 7.32 -7.33 -7.41
N ASP A 12 7.78 -7.76 -8.57
CA ASP A 12 7.24 -8.96 -9.22
C ASP A 12 7.47 -10.23 -8.42
N TYR A 13 8.44 -10.25 -7.50
CA TYR A 13 8.60 -11.39 -6.58
C TYR A 13 7.42 -11.55 -5.65
N TYR A 14 6.65 -10.49 -5.44
CA TYR A 14 5.54 -10.48 -4.49
C TYR A 14 4.16 -10.53 -5.16
N VAL A 15 4.06 -10.32 -6.48
CA VAL A 15 2.78 -10.12 -7.16
C VAL A 15 1.82 -11.30 -7.01
N ASN A 16 2.32 -12.53 -7.00
CA ASN A 16 1.48 -13.72 -6.86
C ASN A 16 1.60 -14.40 -5.50
N ASP A 17 2.21 -13.73 -4.53
CA ASP A 17 2.41 -14.29 -3.20
C ASP A 17 1.13 -14.13 -2.37
N PRO A 18 0.52 -15.23 -1.88
CA PRO A 18 -0.73 -15.13 -1.11
C PRO A 18 -0.56 -14.45 0.26
N TYR A 19 0.67 -14.32 0.75
CA TYR A 19 0.95 -13.63 2.01
C TYR A 19 1.25 -12.16 1.84
N VAL A 20 1.09 -11.64 0.62
CA VAL A 20 1.36 -10.24 0.31
C VAL A 20 0.11 -9.59 -0.26
N LEU A 21 -0.22 -8.40 0.20
CA LEU A 21 -1.24 -7.57 -0.43
C LEU A 21 -0.56 -6.29 -0.93
N ILE A 22 -0.71 -6.03 -2.20
CA ILE A 22 -0.24 -4.79 -2.82
C ILE A 22 -1.38 -3.78 -2.77
N VAL A 23 -1.11 -2.59 -2.24
CA VAL A 23 -2.12 -1.56 -2.02
C VAL A 23 -1.75 -0.31 -2.80
N ASP A 24 -2.62 0.07 -3.73
CA ASP A 24 -2.49 1.28 -4.52
C ASP A 24 -3.20 2.41 -3.78
N ILE A 25 -2.46 3.42 -3.33
CA ILE A 25 -3.05 4.54 -2.61
C ILE A 25 -3.24 5.78 -3.47
N ARG A 26 -3.13 5.63 -4.80
CA ARG A 26 -3.44 6.70 -5.73
C ARG A 26 -4.95 6.92 -5.81
N GLU A 27 -5.34 8.02 -6.46
CA GLU A 27 -6.75 8.28 -6.74
C GLU A 27 -7.34 7.16 -7.59
N ARG A 28 -8.61 6.86 -7.35
CA ARG A 28 -9.30 5.77 -8.02
C ARG A 28 -9.24 5.86 -9.55
N GLU A 29 -9.30 7.07 -10.09
CA GLU A 29 -9.22 7.26 -11.55
C GLU A 29 -7.92 6.71 -12.13
N LYS A 30 -6.81 6.94 -11.46
CA LYS A 30 -5.50 6.43 -11.87
C LYS A 30 -5.45 4.92 -11.75
N TYR A 31 -5.95 4.38 -10.66
CA TYR A 31 -6.03 2.94 -10.41
C TYR A 31 -6.82 2.24 -11.52
N LEU A 32 -7.96 2.82 -11.91
CA LEU A 32 -8.81 2.23 -12.93
C LEU A 32 -8.16 2.25 -14.31
N LYS A 33 -7.29 3.22 -14.59
CA LYS A 33 -6.58 3.29 -15.88
C LYS A 33 -5.47 2.27 -15.98
N SER A 34 -4.64 2.15 -14.93
CA SER A 34 -3.53 1.22 -14.92
C SER A 34 -3.07 1.01 -13.48
N ARG A 35 -2.76 -0.21 -13.13
CA ARG A 35 -2.34 -0.58 -11.79
C ARG A 35 -1.44 -1.81 -11.81
N ILE A 36 -0.73 -2.03 -10.73
CA ILE A 36 0.02 -3.27 -10.54
C ILE A 36 -1.00 -4.41 -10.39
N LYS A 37 -0.70 -5.55 -10.99
CA LYS A 37 -1.58 -6.71 -10.96
C LYS A 37 -1.97 -7.06 -9.51
N ASP A 38 -3.26 -7.32 -9.30
CA ASP A 38 -3.86 -7.71 -8.03
C ASP A 38 -3.77 -6.65 -6.93
N ALA A 39 -3.44 -5.41 -7.27
CA ALA A 39 -3.43 -4.33 -6.29
C ALA A 39 -4.84 -3.96 -5.84
N TYR A 40 -4.99 -3.71 -4.54
CA TYR A 40 -6.21 -3.16 -3.97
C TYR A 40 -6.09 -1.64 -3.90
N ASN A 41 -7.14 -0.93 -4.27
CA ASN A 41 -7.13 0.53 -4.22
C ASN A 41 -7.69 1.04 -2.89
N TYR A 42 -6.82 1.65 -2.10
CA TYR A 42 -7.20 2.31 -0.85
C TYR A 42 -6.70 3.74 -0.95
N GLU A 43 -7.57 4.67 -1.34
CA GLU A 43 -7.14 6.03 -1.66
C GLU A 43 -6.48 6.72 -0.47
N TYR A 44 -5.46 7.52 -0.76
CA TYR A 44 -4.60 8.15 0.25
C TYR A 44 -5.39 8.91 1.32
N GLU A 45 -6.33 9.77 0.90
CA GLU A 45 -7.09 10.57 1.87
C GLU A 45 -7.94 9.69 2.80
N HIS A 46 -8.50 8.63 2.28
CA HIS A 46 -9.26 7.67 3.07
C HIS A 46 -8.36 6.91 4.04
N LEU A 47 -7.23 6.39 3.54
CA LEU A 47 -6.28 5.67 4.38
C LEU A 47 -5.72 6.57 5.48
N LYS A 48 -5.37 7.80 5.14
CA LYS A 48 -4.87 8.79 6.09
C LYS A 48 -5.89 9.06 7.20
N CYS A 49 -7.15 9.24 6.83
CA CYS A 49 -8.24 9.44 7.79
C CYS A 49 -8.38 8.24 8.73
N ASP A 50 -8.39 7.04 8.18
CA ASP A 50 -8.53 5.81 8.97
C ASP A 50 -7.36 5.61 9.93
N ILE A 51 -6.14 5.85 9.47
CA ILE A 51 -4.94 5.76 10.32
C ILE A 51 -4.98 6.81 11.43
N ASN A 52 -5.37 8.04 11.10
CA ASN A 52 -5.48 9.10 12.11
C ASN A 52 -6.50 8.77 13.20
N ASN A 53 -7.61 8.14 12.82
CA ASN A 53 -8.62 7.70 13.78
C ASN A 53 -8.09 6.59 14.71
N ILE A 54 -7.24 5.72 14.20
CA ILE A 54 -6.60 4.70 15.03
C ILE A 54 -5.66 5.36 16.03
N TYR A 55 -4.83 6.30 15.59
CA TYR A 55 -3.89 6.98 16.49
C TYR A 55 -4.58 7.84 17.54
N ALA A 56 -5.62 8.58 17.12
CA ALA A 56 -6.28 9.53 18.02
C ALA A 56 -7.28 8.85 18.98
N TYR A 57 -7.99 7.84 18.52
CA TYR A 57 -9.15 7.28 19.24
C TYR A 57 -9.11 5.77 19.40
N GLY A 58 -8.14 5.09 18.83
CA GLY A 58 -8.11 3.63 18.81
C GLY A 58 -9.23 3.01 17.96
N LYS A 59 -9.87 3.79 17.11
CA LYS A 59 -10.99 3.32 16.29
C LYS A 59 -10.50 2.82 14.94
N VAL A 60 -10.87 1.57 14.62
CA VAL A 60 -10.50 0.92 13.36
C VAL A 60 -11.75 0.84 12.49
N SER A 61 -11.69 1.43 11.29
CA SER A 61 -12.81 1.37 10.36
C SER A 61 -13.04 -0.05 9.85
N PHE A 62 -14.25 -0.31 9.36
CA PHE A 62 -14.59 -1.62 8.80
C PHE A 62 -13.67 -1.97 7.61
N GLU A 63 -13.48 -1.03 6.69
CA GLU A 63 -12.63 -1.28 5.53
C GLU A 63 -11.18 -1.53 5.92
N PHE A 64 -10.63 -0.71 6.83
CA PHE A 64 -9.27 -0.89 7.31
C PHE A 64 -9.08 -2.29 7.91
N ARG A 65 -10.05 -2.74 8.71
CA ARG A 65 -10.00 -4.07 9.31
C ARG A 65 -10.06 -5.17 8.27
N GLN A 66 -10.88 -4.99 7.22
CA GLN A 66 -10.98 -5.98 6.15
C GLN A 66 -9.69 -6.07 5.33
N VAL A 67 -9.09 -4.93 5.01
CA VAL A 67 -7.89 -4.88 4.16
C VAL A 67 -6.64 -5.24 4.96
N PHE A 68 -6.49 -4.69 6.15
CA PHE A 68 -5.28 -4.81 6.97
C PHE A 68 -5.50 -5.64 8.24
N GLY A 69 -6.43 -6.57 8.23
CA GLY A 69 -6.79 -7.33 9.41
C GLY A 69 -5.79 -8.39 9.84
N ASN A 70 -4.79 -8.68 9.02
CA ASN A 70 -3.80 -9.72 9.31
C ASN A 70 -2.40 -9.12 9.35
N LYS A 71 -1.85 -8.92 10.55
CA LYS A 71 -0.52 -8.33 10.73
C LYS A 71 0.61 -9.29 10.36
N ASP A 72 0.31 -10.56 10.09
CA ASP A 72 1.31 -11.51 9.61
C ASP A 72 1.56 -11.38 8.11
N LYS A 73 0.66 -10.75 7.39
CA LYS A 73 0.85 -10.48 5.97
C LYS A 73 1.83 -9.34 5.75
N ILE A 74 2.41 -9.32 4.55
CA ILE A 74 3.24 -8.21 4.09
C ILE A 74 2.36 -7.30 3.24
N TYR A 75 2.41 -6.00 3.51
CA TYR A 75 1.66 -5.00 2.75
C TYR A 75 2.63 -4.11 2.00
N ILE A 76 2.45 -4.02 0.68
CA ILE A 76 3.27 -3.16 -0.17
C ILE A 76 2.41 -2.00 -0.63
N LEU A 77 2.68 -0.80 -0.12
CA LEU A 77 1.95 0.41 -0.49
C LEU A 77 2.67 1.11 -1.62
N TYR A 78 1.93 1.63 -2.58
CA TYR A 78 2.53 2.46 -3.61
C TYR A 78 1.62 3.63 -4.00
N CYS A 79 2.26 4.72 -4.42
CA CYS A 79 1.62 5.90 -4.99
C CYS A 79 2.31 6.22 -6.33
N ASP A 80 2.12 7.43 -6.85
CA ASP A 80 2.73 7.77 -8.15
C ASP A 80 4.25 7.81 -8.10
N ARG A 81 4.85 8.49 -7.10
CA ARG A 81 6.30 8.74 -7.03
C ARG A 81 6.97 8.22 -5.77
N GLY A 82 6.22 7.65 -4.86
CA GLY A 82 6.77 7.05 -3.64
C GLY A 82 6.76 7.91 -2.41
N VAL A 83 6.31 9.17 -2.47
CA VAL A 83 6.35 10.10 -1.32
C VAL A 83 5.25 9.80 -0.31
N THR A 84 3.98 9.83 -0.75
CA THR A 84 2.86 9.60 0.17
C THR A 84 2.80 8.16 0.64
N SER A 85 3.21 7.21 -0.19
CA SER A 85 3.23 5.81 0.21
C SER A 85 4.30 5.54 1.27
N LEU A 86 5.44 6.21 1.20
CA LEU A 86 6.46 6.11 2.24
C LEU A 86 5.90 6.61 3.58
N LEU A 87 5.24 7.76 3.57
CA LEU A 87 4.64 8.33 4.78
C LEU A 87 3.63 7.37 5.41
N MET A 88 2.72 6.80 4.59
CA MET A 88 1.72 5.86 5.10
C MET A 88 2.36 4.56 5.56
N CYS A 89 3.36 4.08 4.84
CA CYS A 89 4.10 2.88 5.21
C CYS A 89 4.76 3.03 6.59
N GLU A 90 5.37 4.18 6.86
CA GLU A 90 5.97 4.44 8.17
C GLU A 90 4.93 4.44 9.28
N LYS A 91 3.77 5.06 9.05
CA LYS A 91 2.68 5.07 10.03
C LYS A 91 2.12 3.68 10.27
N MET A 92 1.97 2.88 9.22
CA MET A 92 1.51 1.50 9.33
C MET A 92 2.53 0.64 10.08
N SER A 93 3.81 0.81 9.78
CA SER A 93 4.87 0.08 10.46
C SER A 93 4.90 0.39 11.95
N ALA A 94 4.66 1.64 12.32
CA ALA A 94 4.57 2.04 13.73
C ALA A 94 3.40 1.37 14.45
N LEU A 95 2.36 0.97 13.72
CA LEU A 95 1.22 0.23 14.26
C LEU A 95 1.46 -1.28 14.32
N GLY A 96 2.65 -1.75 13.92
CA GLY A 96 3.02 -3.15 13.99
C GLY A 96 2.82 -3.95 12.71
N TYR A 97 2.53 -3.29 11.60
CA TYR A 97 2.36 -3.96 10.31
C TYR A 97 3.71 -4.17 9.62
N LYS A 98 3.82 -5.28 8.89
CA LYS A 98 4.96 -5.53 8.00
C LYS A 98 4.68 -4.81 6.69
N CYS A 99 5.19 -3.60 6.58
CA CYS A 99 4.86 -2.72 5.47
C CYS A 99 6.09 -2.34 4.68
N LYS A 100 5.94 -2.33 3.35
CA LYS A 100 6.99 -1.93 2.41
C LYS A 100 6.41 -0.89 1.46
N THR A 101 7.30 -0.12 0.83
CA THR A 101 6.89 0.82 -0.21
C THR A 101 7.86 0.72 -1.39
N ILE A 102 7.38 1.10 -2.57
CA ILE A 102 8.15 0.99 -3.81
C ILE A 102 8.92 2.29 -4.05
N VAL A 103 10.24 2.17 -4.19
CA VAL A 103 11.09 3.33 -4.53
C VAL A 103 10.66 3.88 -5.90
N GLY A 104 10.33 5.18 -5.94
CA GLY A 104 9.89 5.83 -7.17
C GLY A 104 8.44 5.55 -7.55
N GLY A 105 7.72 4.74 -6.78
CA GLY A 105 6.30 4.49 -6.96
C GLY A 105 5.93 3.83 -8.28
N PHE A 106 4.70 4.05 -8.70
CA PHE A 106 4.19 3.43 -9.93
C PHE A 106 4.95 3.91 -11.18
N GLU A 107 5.44 5.15 -11.18
CA GLU A 107 6.19 5.67 -12.33
C GLU A 107 7.47 4.89 -12.59
N ALA A 108 8.09 4.32 -11.56
CA ALA A 108 9.31 3.52 -11.69
C ALA A 108 9.04 2.05 -12.02
N TYR A 109 7.81 1.59 -11.83
CA TYR A 109 7.48 0.17 -12.00
C TYR A 109 7.27 -0.17 -13.47
N LYS A 110 7.95 -1.24 -13.94
CA LYS A 110 7.89 -1.71 -15.34
C LYS A 110 7.41 -3.15 -15.46
N GLY A 111 6.84 -3.70 -14.39
CA GLY A 111 6.42 -5.10 -14.37
C GLY A 111 4.98 -5.31 -14.82
N ASN A 112 4.31 -6.26 -14.18
CA ASN A 112 2.96 -6.70 -14.58
C ASN A 112 1.91 -5.68 -14.18
N CYS A 113 1.38 -4.97 -15.16
CA CYS A 113 0.30 -4.01 -14.98
C CYS A 113 -0.98 -4.51 -15.59
N ILE A 114 -2.09 -4.10 -15.00
CA ILE A 114 -3.42 -4.24 -15.58
C ILE A 114 -3.81 -2.87 -16.10
N ASP A 115 -4.08 -2.80 -17.39
CA ASP A 115 -4.48 -1.56 -18.07
C ASP A 115 -5.91 -1.69 -18.56
N ASN A 116 -6.65 -0.61 -18.49
CA ASN A 116 -8.01 -0.55 -19.01
C ASN A 116 -8.09 0.30 -20.27
#